data_bfb902d54ed6fa3add217ebf9e06cc21
#
_entry.id   bfb902d54ed6fa3add217ebf9e06cc21
#
_cell.length_a   1.000
_cell.length_b   1.000
_cell.length_c   1.000
_cell.angle_alpha   90.00
_cell.angle_beta   90.00
_cell.angle_gamma   90.00
#
_symmetry.space_group_name_H-M   'P 1'
#
loop_
_entity.id
_entity.type
_entity.pdbx_description
1 polymer ?
#
loop_
_entity_poly.entity_id
_entity_poly.type
_entity_poly.pdbx_seq_one_letter_code
_entity_poly.pdbx_strand_id
1 'polypeptide(L)'
;MKIKLGIAPIAWSNDDMPELGGDTPIEKCLEDASTSGFSGIELGGKFPRNPGITKYLLEKFNLKMPGGWYGAMLRERSVKEEWIALQDHLNLLKLINADVFVFADVSGSIQGHPVSYTHLTLPTSDLV
;
A
#
# COMPACT_ATOMS: atom_id res chain seq x y z
N MET A 1 6.57 -6.88 26.75
CA MET A 1 6.70 -6.67 25.28
C MET A 1 5.94 -5.39 24.93
N LYS A 2 6.56 -4.41 24.29
CA LYS A 2 5.89 -3.16 23.88
C LYS A 2 5.36 -3.35 22.47
N ILE A 3 4.03 -3.33 22.30
CA ILE A 3 3.40 -3.40 20.98
C ILE A 3 3.68 -2.10 20.23
N LYS A 4 4.02 -2.21 18.95
CA LYS A 4 4.15 -1.08 18.03
C LYS A 4 3.01 -1.14 17.03
N LEU A 5 2.37 -0.01 16.81
CA LEU A 5 1.27 0.10 15.84
C LEU A 5 1.77 0.75 14.56
N GLY A 6 1.33 0.22 13.44
CA GLY A 6 1.51 0.82 12.11
C GLY A 6 0.16 1.15 11.50
N ILE A 7 0.17 2.01 10.49
CA ILE A 7 -1.01 2.42 9.73
C ILE A 7 -0.70 2.34 8.23
N ALA A 8 -1.71 2.11 7.40
CA ALA A 8 -1.56 2.18 5.96
C ALA A 8 -1.97 3.57 5.42
N PRO A 9 -1.34 4.09 4.36
CA PRO A 9 -1.68 5.38 3.75
C PRO A 9 -3.12 5.46 3.23
N ILE A 10 -3.78 4.32 3.02
CA ILE A 10 -5.18 4.23 2.63
C ILE A 10 -6.14 4.93 3.64
N ALA A 11 -5.67 5.23 4.84
CA ALA A 11 -6.42 6.05 5.80
C ALA A 11 -6.61 7.50 5.33
N TRP A 12 -5.76 8.00 4.43
CA TRP A 12 -5.82 9.36 3.87
C TRP A 12 -6.14 9.40 2.39
N SER A 13 -5.87 8.34 1.65
CA SER A 13 -6.06 8.27 0.21
C SER A 13 -6.32 6.85 -0.24
N ASN A 14 -7.04 6.70 -1.34
CA ASN A 14 -7.29 5.40 -1.93
C ASN A 14 -6.43 5.23 -3.19
N ASP A 15 -5.56 4.21 -3.21
CA ASP A 15 -4.70 3.94 -4.36
C ASP A 15 -5.49 3.41 -5.58
N ASP A 16 -6.65 2.80 -5.35
CA ASP A 16 -7.56 2.29 -6.39
C ASP A 16 -8.54 3.36 -6.90
N MET A 17 -8.80 4.40 -6.09
CA MET A 17 -9.66 5.55 -6.42
C MET A 17 -8.92 6.85 -6.08
N PRO A 18 -8.00 7.31 -6.95
CA PRO A 18 -7.12 8.45 -6.65
C PRO A 18 -7.85 9.77 -6.38
N GLU A 19 -9.09 9.91 -6.81
CA GLU A 19 -9.95 11.05 -6.49
C GLU A 19 -10.32 11.15 -5.00
N LEU A 20 -10.18 10.05 -4.26
CA LEU A 20 -10.41 10.01 -2.82
C LEU A 20 -9.09 10.26 -2.07
N GLY A 21 -8.81 11.52 -1.77
CA GLY A 21 -7.64 11.96 -1.01
C GLY A 21 -6.32 11.91 -1.79
N GLY A 22 -6.36 11.78 -3.12
CA GLY A 22 -5.17 11.75 -3.96
C GLY A 22 -4.32 13.02 -3.90
N ASP A 23 -4.94 14.16 -3.59
CA ASP A 23 -4.32 15.47 -3.40
C ASP A 23 -3.65 15.64 -2.03
N THR A 24 -3.90 14.75 -1.05
CA THR A 24 -3.25 14.79 0.26
C THR A 24 -1.74 14.53 0.12
N PRO A 25 -0.85 15.47 0.50
CA PRO A 25 0.59 15.24 0.42
C PRO A 25 1.05 14.10 1.32
N ILE A 26 2.08 13.36 0.91
CA ILE A 26 2.64 12.28 1.71
C ILE A 26 3.15 12.78 3.07
N GLU A 27 3.72 13.97 3.13
CA GLU A 27 4.19 14.58 4.36
C GLU A 27 3.07 14.77 5.37
N LYS A 28 1.85 15.11 4.92
CA LYS A 28 0.68 15.23 5.79
C LYS A 28 0.29 13.88 6.38
N CYS A 29 0.30 12.81 5.57
CA CYS A 29 0.03 11.46 6.06
C CYS A 29 1.05 11.02 7.12
N LEU A 30 2.33 11.33 6.90
CA LEU A 30 3.41 10.99 7.82
C LEU A 30 3.33 11.79 9.13
N GLU A 31 3.03 13.09 9.05
CA GLU A 31 2.83 13.93 10.21
C GLU A 31 1.67 13.44 11.08
N ASP A 32 0.53 13.16 10.46
CA ASP A 32 -0.67 12.67 11.16
C ASP A 32 -0.42 11.30 11.79
N ALA A 33 0.24 10.39 11.08
CA ALA A 33 0.61 9.08 11.61
C ALA A 33 1.52 9.22 12.85
N SER A 34 2.56 10.05 12.76
CA SER A 34 3.50 10.30 13.86
C SER A 34 2.82 10.94 15.06
N THR A 35 2.04 12.00 14.85
CA THR A 35 1.35 12.72 15.94
C THR A 35 0.25 11.89 16.60
N SER A 36 -0.36 10.97 15.85
CA SER A 36 -1.34 10.00 16.38
C SER A 36 -0.68 8.84 17.15
N GLY A 37 0.65 8.80 17.24
CA GLY A 37 1.38 7.81 18.04
C GLY A 37 1.67 6.48 17.32
N PHE A 38 1.50 6.42 16.01
CA PHE A 38 1.94 5.27 15.23
C PHE A 38 3.47 5.20 15.18
N SER A 39 4.00 3.98 15.18
CA SER A 39 5.45 3.72 15.11
C SER A 39 5.90 3.42 13.68
N GLY A 40 4.97 3.23 12.77
CA GLY A 40 5.27 2.92 11.37
C GLY A 40 4.11 3.17 10.43
N ILE A 41 4.44 3.21 9.15
CA ILE A 41 3.48 3.38 8.05
C ILE A 41 3.84 2.43 6.91
N GLU A 42 2.85 1.77 6.32
CA GLU A 42 3.04 0.84 5.22
C GLU A 42 3.38 1.57 3.92
N LEU A 43 4.13 0.93 3.02
CA LEU A 43 4.43 1.45 1.69
C LEU A 43 3.15 1.45 0.84
N GLY A 44 2.66 2.63 0.51
CA GLY A 44 1.54 2.85 -0.41
C GLY A 44 1.96 3.58 -1.70
N GLY A 45 1.00 3.84 -2.56
CA GLY A 45 1.19 4.48 -3.86
C GLY A 45 1.77 5.89 -3.80
N LYS A 46 1.51 6.62 -2.72
CA LYS A 46 2.00 8.00 -2.50
C LYS A 46 3.49 8.10 -2.21
N PHE A 47 4.12 7.02 -1.77
CA PHE A 47 5.54 7.07 -1.44
C PHE A 47 6.41 7.20 -2.70
N PRO A 48 7.45 8.05 -2.65
CA PRO A 48 8.49 8.08 -3.68
C PRO A 48 9.13 6.69 -3.84
N ARG A 49 9.37 6.28 -5.09
CA ARG A 49 10.05 5.00 -5.36
C ARG A 49 11.57 5.11 -5.23
N ASN A 50 12.09 6.28 -4.88
CA ASN A 50 13.50 6.48 -4.54
C ASN A 50 13.75 6.13 -3.07
N PRO A 51 14.57 5.12 -2.75
CA PRO A 51 14.77 4.66 -1.38
C PRO A 51 15.41 5.70 -0.47
N GLY A 52 16.26 6.58 -1.01
CA GLY A 52 16.90 7.66 -0.23
C GLY A 52 15.88 8.70 0.22
N ILE A 53 14.98 9.12 -0.68
CA ILE A 53 13.91 10.08 -0.36
C ILE A 53 12.93 9.45 0.64
N THR A 54 12.54 8.20 0.41
CA THR A 54 11.62 7.49 1.32
C THR A 54 12.22 7.32 2.72
N LYS A 55 13.49 6.95 2.83
CA LYS A 55 14.19 6.91 4.15
C LYS A 55 14.19 8.26 4.83
N TYR A 56 14.59 9.31 4.12
CA TYR A 56 14.60 10.66 4.66
C TYR A 56 13.23 11.08 5.22
N LEU A 57 12.15 10.81 4.48
CA LEU A 57 10.79 11.11 4.94
C LEU A 57 10.42 10.33 6.20
N LEU A 58 10.70 9.04 6.26
CA LEU A 58 10.43 8.21 7.42
C LEU A 58 11.22 8.69 8.66
N GLU A 59 12.49 9.01 8.49
CA GLU A 59 13.35 9.53 9.56
C GLU A 59 12.86 10.89 10.07
N LYS A 60 12.49 11.79 9.15
CA LYS A 60 11.96 13.13 9.47
C LYS A 60 10.75 13.08 10.40
N PHE A 61 9.86 12.08 10.21
CA PHE A 61 8.65 11.92 11.02
C PHE A 61 8.77 10.83 12.10
N ASN A 62 9.98 10.30 12.33
CA ASN A 62 10.25 9.23 13.29
C ASN A 62 9.38 7.99 13.12
N LEU A 63 9.13 7.61 11.88
CA LEU A 63 8.36 6.44 11.49
C LEU A 63 9.25 5.36 10.89
N LYS A 64 8.82 4.09 10.98
CA LYS A 64 9.41 2.97 10.25
C LYS A 64 8.45 2.48 9.18
N MET A 65 8.98 1.81 8.18
CA MET A 65 8.18 1.10 7.19
C MET A 65 8.24 -0.40 7.50
N PRO A 66 7.17 -0.98 8.04
CA PRO A 66 7.17 -2.40 8.38
C PRO A 66 7.14 -3.29 7.15
N GLY A 67 6.53 -2.83 6.06
CA GLY A 67 6.38 -3.60 4.84
C GLY A 67 5.66 -2.84 3.74
N GLY A 68 5.37 -3.55 2.66
CA GLY A 68 4.60 -3.01 1.55
C GLY A 68 3.83 -4.12 0.83
N TRP A 69 2.70 -3.74 0.28
CA TRP A 69 1.82 -4.61 -0.48
C TRP A 69 2.22 -4.63 -1.96
N TYR A 70 2.16 -5.82 -2.57
CA TYR A 70 2.44 -6.05 -3.97
C TYR A 70 1.32 -6.90 -4.60
N GLY A 71 0.73 -6.40 -5.68
CA GLY A 71 -0.26 -7.10 -6.49
C GLY A 71 0.40 -7.90 -7.60
N ALA A 72 0.38 -9.23 -7.49
CA ALA A 72 0.88 -10.15 -8.49
C ALA A 72 -0.18 -10.49 -9.53
N MET A 73 0.25 -10.94 -10.71
CA MET A 73 -0.59 -11.31 -11.85
C MET A 73 -0.32 -12.75 -12.27
N LEU A 74 -0.43 -13.70 -11.32
CA LEU A 74 -0.02 -15.10 -11.52
C LEU A 74 -0.87 -15.87 -12.53
N ARG A 75 -2.08 -15.42 -12.82
CA ARG A 75 -2.93 -16.00 -13.88
C ARG A 75 -2.60 -15.46 -15.29
N GLU A 76 -1.85 -14.35 -15.35
CA GLU A 76 -1.52 -13.63 -16.58
C GLU A 76 -0.04 -13.72 -16.91
N ARG A 77 0.80 -13.99 -15.90
CA ARG A 77 2.26 -14.07 -16.00
C ARG A 77 2.76 -15.42 -15.51
N SER A 78 3.79 -15.94 -16.15
CA SER A 78 4.54 -17.06 -15.60
C SER A 78 5.27 -16.64 -14.32
N VAL A 79 5.63 -17.60 -13.48
CA VAL A 79 6.41 -17.36 -12.24
C VAL A 79 7.70 -16.59 -12.53
N LYS A 80 8.36 -16.87 -13.67
CA LYS A 80 9.59 -16.19 -14.07
C LYS A 80 9.34 -14.71 -14.41
N GLU A 81 8.28 -14.42 -15.12
CA GLU A 81 7.89 -13.05 -15.48
C GLU A 81 7.48 -12.26 -14.23
N GLU A 82 6.69 -12.89 -13.36
CA GLU A 82 6.30 -12.26 -12.09
C GLU A 82 7.50 -12.01 -11.18
N TRP A 83 8.45 -12.96 -11.12
CA TRP A 83 9.71 -12.78 -10.38
C TRP A 83 10.51 -11.57 -10.88
N ILE A 84 10.56 -11.35 -12.18
CA ILE A 84 11.21 -10.17 -12.76
C ILE A 84 10.43 -8.89 -12.41
N ALA A 85 9.11 -8.91 -12.54
CA ALA A 85 8.25 -7.75 -12.30
C ALA A 85 8.30 -7.24 -10.85
N LEU A 86 8.41 -8.14 -9.87
CA LEU A 86 8.44 -7.77 -8.45
C LEU A 86 9.79 -7.21 -7.96
N GLN A 87 10.87 -7.33 -8.75
CA GLN A 87 12.23 -7.01 -8.26
C GLN A 87 12.40 -5.58 -7.79
N ASP A 88 11.85 -4.61 -8.51
CA ASP A 88 11.97 -3.20 -8.14
C ASP A 88 11.29 -2.91 -6.79
N HIS A 89 10.11 -3.48 -6.58
CA HIS A 89 9.39 -3.36 -5.32
C HIS A 89 10.14 -4.04 -4.17
N LEU A 90 10.64 -5.25 -4.39
CA LEU A 90 11.40 -5.99 -3.40
C LEU A 90 12.72 -5.30 -3.04
N ASN A 91 13.41 -4.73 -4.03
CA ASN A 91 14.64 -3.98 -3.82
C ASN A 91 14.38 -2.68 -3.03
N LEU A 92 13.30 -1.99 -3.34
CA LEU A 92 12.89 -0.81 -2.56
C LEU A 92 12.68 -1.18 -1.10
N LEU A 93 11.88 -2.22 -0.80
CA LEU A 93 11.64 -2.69 0.56
C LEU A 93 12.92 -3.06 1.30
N LYS A 94 13.83 -3.80 0.65
CA LYS A 94 15.15 -4.13 1.21
C LYS A 94 15.96 -2.88 1.55
N LEU A 95 16.02 -1.92 0.63
CA LEU A 95 16.81 -0.71 0.79
C LEU A 95 16.27 0.21 1.89
N ILE A 96 14.98 0.20 2.17
CA ILE A 96 14.38 0.96 3.27
C ILE A 96 14.28 0.17 4.59
N ASN A 97 14.84 -1.05 4.63
CA ASN A 97 14.83 -1.96 5.79
C ASN A 97 13.41 -2.36 6.23
N ALA A 98 12.52 -2.61 5.28
CA ALA A 98 11.21 -3.20 5.55
C ALA A 98 11.33 -4.72 5.70
N ASP A 99 10.71 -5.27 6.74
CA ASP A 99 10.84 -6.69 7.10
C ASP A 99 9.77 -7.57 6.46
N VAL A 100 8.67 -6.98 5.99
CA VAL A 100 7.50 -7.71 5.50
C VAL A 100 7.20 -7.38 4.05
N PHE A 101 7.06 -8.42 3.24
CA PHE A 101 6.57 -8.35 1.87
C PHE A 101 5.16 -8.96 1.82
N VAL A 102 4.15 -8.12 1.64
CA VAL A 102 2.76 -8.57 1.52
C VAL A 102 2.47 -8.85 0.06
N PHE A 103 2.19 -10.10 -0.25
CA PHE A 103 1.99 -10.58 -1.62
C PHE A 103 0.55 -11.05 -1.81
N ALA A 104 -0.12 -10.53 -2.84
CA ALA A 104 -1.47 -10.94 -3.20
C ALA A 104 -1.57 -11.15 -4.72
N ASP A 105 -2.23 -12.23 -5.16
CA ASP A 105 -2.60 -12.37 -6.57
C ASP A 105 -3.87 -11.56 -6.84
N VAL A 106 -3.74 -10.57 -7.73
CA VAL A 106 -4.84 -9.68 -8.13
C VAL A 106 -5.30 -9.94 -9.57
N SER A 107 -4.86 -11.04 -10.18
CA SER A 107 -5.23 -11.41 -11.55
C SER A 107 -6.74 -11.48 -11.71
N GLY A 108 -7.28 -10.73 -12.67
CA GLY A 108 -8.72 -10.65 -12.93
C GLY A 108 -9.52 -9.89 -11.86
N SER A 109 -8.85 -9.20 -10.93
CA SER A 109 -9.52 -8.29 -9.99
C SER A 109 -10.07 -7.08 -10.74
N ILE A 110 -11.26 -6.66 -10.36
CA ILE A 110 -11.89 -5.41 -10.82
C ILE A 110 -11.77 -4.29 -9.78
N GLN A 111 -10.94 -4.45 -8.77
CA GLN A 111 -10.85 -3.56 -7.62
C GLN A 111 -10.59 -2.09 -8.04
N GLY A 112 -9.71 -1.85 -8.99
CA GLY A 112 -9.47 -0.51 -9.55
C GLY A 112 -10.52 -0.04 -10.57
N HIS A 113 -11.61 -0.79 -10.79
CA HIS A 113 -12.67 -0.42 -11.74
C HIS A 113 -13.82 0.27 -11.01
N PRO A 114 -14.34 1.41 -11.52
CA PRO A 114 -15.42 2.16 -10.83
C PRO A 114 -16.63 1.30 -10.45
N VAL A 115 -16.94 0.26 -11.24
CA VAL A 115 -18.06 -0.66 -10.98
C VAL A 115 -17.86 -1.46 -9.70
N SER A 116 -16.62 -1.74 -9.27
CA SER A 116 -16.34 -2.54 -8.07
C SER A 116 -16.89 -1.91 -6.79
N TYR A 117 -17.05 -0.60 -6.77
CA TYR A 117 -17.55 0.17 -5.63
C TYR A 117 -19.07 0.42 -5.69
N THR A 118 -19.69 0.21 -6.85
CA THR A 118 -21.13 0.43 -7.03
C THR A 118 -21.96 -0.83 -6.87
N HIS A 119 -21.36 -2.01 -6.86
CA HIS A 119 -22.02 -3.32 -6.81
C HIS A 119 -21.82 -4.06 -5.49
N LEU A 120 -21.49 -3.35 -4.42
CA LEU A 120 -21.37 -3.89 -3.07
C LEU A 120 -22.72 -4.13 -2.37
N THR A 121 -23.82 -3.77 -2.98
CA THR A 121 -25.13 -4.20 -2.52
C THR A 121 -25.34 -5.64 -2.94
N LEU A 122 -25.35 -6.55 -1.99
CA LEU A 122 -25.87 -7.90 -2.21
C LEU A 122 -27.24 -7.76 -2.89
N PRO A 123 -27.51 -8.47 -4.00
CA PRO A 123 -28.84 -8.54 -4.54
C PRO A 123 -29.74 -9.22 -3.50
N THR A 124 -30.46 -8.43 -2.73
CA THR A 124 -31.47 -8.92 -1.77
C THR A 124 -32.72 -9.42 -2.47
N SER A 125 -32.80 -9.29 -3.79
CA SER A 125 -33.91 -9.76 -4.60
C SER A 125 -33.99 -11.27 -4.81
N ASP A 126 -32.93 -12.01 -4.50
CA ASP A 126 -32.89 -13.47 -4.69
C ASP A 126 -33.22 -14.28 -3.42
N LEU A 127 -33.77 -13.63 -2.40
CA LEU A 127 -34.21 -14.24 -1.14
C LEU A 127 -35.74 -14.31 -1.01
N VAL A 128 -36.47 -14.45 -2.12
CA VAL A 128 -37.92 -14.72 -2.11
C VAL A 128 -38.19 -16.04 -2.79
#